data_6a5e431ef39e0f1482d3b035c145bcee
#
_entry.id   6a5e431ef39e0f1482d3b035c145bcee
#
_cell.length_a   1.000
_cell.length_b   1.000
_cell.length_c   1.000
_cell.angle_alpha   90.00
_cell.angle_beta   90.00
_cell.angle_gamma   90.00
#
_symmetry.space_group_name_H-M   'P 1'
#
loop_
_entity.id
_entity.type
_entity.pdbx_description
1 polymer ?
#
loop_
_entity_poly.entity_id
_entity_poly.type
_entity_poly.pdbx_seq_one_letter_code
_entity_poly.pdbx_strand_id
1 'polypeptide(L)'
;MIQVIHTNHTVIKIAKDNQSLAVFKNLNIPETIYKLTELYPTELILWCHTDWVPFINHEQINAICTSNSEIVSYSISEENYLSKNIGFVEQSIFIKFSKKVKIATWQMSSVIGMAHADVFSALKTTVKPVNDFDYFLNSIAKIAMPLGVFCYSNPNLLIERNAEI
;
A
#
# COMPACT_ATOMS: atom_id res chain seq x y z
N MET A 1 -6.97 -10.32 8.72
CA MET A 1 -6.05 -9.46 7.94
C MET A 1 -4.92 -10.29 7.36
N ILE A 2 -4.56 -10.04 6.11
CA ILE A 2 -3.44 -10.72 5.43
C ILE A 2 -2.28 -9.75 5.33
N GLN A 3 -1.09 -10.20 5.73
CA GLN A 3 0.16 -9.43 5.60
C GLN A 3 1.00 -9.99 4.46
N VAL A 4 1.46 -9.11 3.58
CA VAL A 4 2.35 -9.41 2.46
C VAL A 4 3.65 -8.65 2.67
N ILE A 5 4.70 -9.37 3.03
CA ILE A 5 6.04 -8.80 3.25
C ILE A 5 6.86 -9.00 1.98
N HIS A 6 7.50 -7.95 1.50
CA HIS A 6 8.18 -7.93 0.20
C HIS A 6 9.50 -7.12 0.21
N THR A 7 10.29 -7.31 -0.86
CA THR A 7 11.53 -6.54 -1.17
C THR A 7 11.26 -5.69 -2.38
N ASN A 8 10.41 -4.96 -2.71
CA ASN A 8 10.10 -4.28 -3.99
C ASN A 8 9.98 -5.19 -5.23
N HIS A 9 10.64 -6.33 -5.26
CA HIS A 9 10.65 -7.23 -6.42
C HIS A 9 9.94 -8.56 -6.16
N THR A 10 10.05 -9.07 -4.94
CA THR A 10 9.52 -10.39 -4.58
C THR A 10 8.80 -10.37 -3.25
N VAL A 11 7.80 -11.24 -3.13
CA VAL A 11 7.14 -11.54 -1.85
C VAL A 11 8.01 -12.51 -1.06
N ILE A 12 8.34 -12.14 0.18
CA ILE A 12 9.17 -12.96 1.08
C ILE A 12 8.29 -13.79 2.02
N LYS A 13 7.21 -13.19 2.51
CA LYS A 13 6.33 -13.81 3.50
C LYS A 13 4.89 -13.37 3.30
N ILE A 14 3.99 -14.32 3.47
CA ILE A 14 2.55 -14.07 3.59
C ILE A 14 2.10 -14.63 4.94
N ALA A 15 1.32 -13.86 5.68
CA ALA A 15 0.72 -14.31 6.93
C ALA A 15 -0.74 -13.88 7.02
N LYS A 16 -1.58 -14.73 7.58
CA LYS A 16 -2.97 -14.42 7.93
C LYS A 16 -3.15 -14.63 9.42
N ASP A 17 -3.58 -13.58 10.14
CA ASP A 17 -3.84 -13.64 11.58
C ASP A 17 -2.68 -14.31 12.37
N ASN A 18 -1.45 -13.90 12.07
CA ASN A 18 -0.19 -14.41 12.61
C ASN A 18 0.19 -15.85 12.20
N GLN A 19 -0.58 -16.49 11.34
CA GLN A 19 -0.22 -17.78 10.76
C GLN A 19 0.48 -17.59 9.42
N SER A 20 1.65 -18.22 9.25
CA SER A 20 2.39 -18.18 7.99
C SER A 20 1.67 -18.98 6.91
N LEU A 21 1.49 -18.36 5.75
CA LEU A 21 0.97 -19.01 4.55
C LEU A 21 2.10 -19.27 3.56
N ALA A 22 1.88 -20.22 2.64
CA ALA A 22 2.82 -20.49 1.57
C ALA A 22 2.91 -19.29 0.61
N VAL A 23 4.12 -18.88 0.26
CA VAL A 23 4.37 -17.86 -0.78
C VAL A 23 4.15 -18.49 -2.16
N PHE A 24 3.46 -17.79 -3.04
CA PHE A 24 3.22 -18.24 -4.41
C PHE A 24 4.52 -18.12 -5.22
N LYS A 25 5.04 -19.24 -5.67
CA LYS A 25 6.22 -19.27 -6.54
C LYS A 25 5.85 -18.71 -7.91
N ASN A 26 6.77 -17.96 -8.51
CA ASN A 26 6.64 -17.38 -9.85
C ASN A 26 5.57 -16.30 -10.01
N LEU A 27 5.00 -15.77 -8.94
CA LEU A 27 4.16 -14.58 -8.99
C LEU A 27 4.91 -13.34 -8.51
N ASN A 28 4.73 -12.22 -9.21
CA ASN A 28 5.18 -10.91 -8.73
C ASN A 28 4.28 -10.42 -7.58
N ILE A 29 4.60 -9.26 -6.98
CA ILE A 29 3.83 -8.73 -5.84
C ILE A 29 2.38 -8.42 -6.23
N PRO A 30 2.09 -7.69 -7.32
CA PRO A 30 0.72 -7.46 -7.78
C PRO A 30 -0.08 -8.74 -8.08
N GLU A 31 0.54 -9.72 -8.74
CA GLU A 31 -0.09 -11.02 -9.02
C GLU A 31 -0.42 -11.77 -7.72
N THR A 32 0.48 -11.69 -6.75
CA THR A 32 0.25 -12.25 -5.40
C THR A 32 -0.93 -11.58 -4.72
N ILE A 33 -1.02 -10.26 -4.77
CA ILE A 33 -2.16 -9.51 -4.20
C ILE A 33 -3.46 -9.96 -4.87
N TYR A 34 -3.52 -9.99 -6.20
CA TYR A 34 -4.71 -10.45 -6.89
C TYR A 34 -5.09 -11.90 -6.55
N LYS A 35 -4.09 -12.78 -6.41
CA LYS A 35 -4.35 -14.16 -6.00
C LYS A 35 -4.91 -14.24 -4.58
N LEU A 36 -4.39 -13.42 -3.67
CA LEU A 36 -4.90 -13.34 -2.30
C LEU A 36 -6.35 -12.82 -2.25
N THR A 37 -6.71 -11.86 -3.11
CA THR A 37 -8.10 -11.38 -3.17
C THR A 37 -9.09 -12.44 -3.66
N GLU A 38 -8.64 -13.37 -4.51
CA GLU A 38 -9.46 -14.51 -4.94
C GLU A 38 -9.68 -15.51 -3.81
N LEU A 39 -8.62 -15.79 -3.03
CA LEU A 39 -8.67 -16.77 -1.94
C LEU A 39 -9.34 -16.20 -0.68
N TYR A 40 -9.22 -14.90 -0.46
CA TYR A 40 -9.67 -14.21 0.76
C TYR A 40 -10.40 -12.90 0.41
N PRO A 41 -11.57 -12.96 -0.23
CA PRO A 41 -12.23 -11.77 -0.79
C PRO A 41 -12.73 -10.77 0.24
N THR A 42 -12.86 -11.16 1.50
CA THR A 42 -13.37 -10.29 2.58
C THR A 42 -12.27 -9.76 3.50
N GLU A 43 -11.02 -10.05 3.19
CA GLU A 43 -9.91 -9.68 4.06
C GLU A 43 -9.32 -8.31 3.72
N LEU A 44 -8.75 -7.69 4.73
CA LEU A 44 -7.89 -6.54 4.60
C LEU A 44 -6.48 -7.01 4.24
N ILE A 45 -5.87 -6.42 3.23
CA ILE A 45 -4.51 -6.74 2.78
C ILE A 45 -3.58 -5.61 3.21
N LEU A 46 -2.59 -5.95 4.01
CA LEU A 46 -1.48 -5.10 4.41
C LEU A 46 -0.23 -5.51 3.64
N TRP A 47 0.39 -4.59 2.91
CA TRP A 47 1.71 -4.79 2.33
C TRP A 47 2.75 -3.99 3.11
N CYS A 48 3.95 -4.53 3.23
CA CYS A 48 5.06 -3.86 3.91
C CYS A 48 6.41 -4.31 3.34
N HIS A 49 7.28 -3.35 3.06
CA HIS A 49 8.67 -3.66 2.73
C HIS A 49 9.39 -4.24 3.96
N THR A 50 10.24 -5.23 3.72
CA THR A 50 10.89 -6.01 4.79
C THR A 50 11.62 -5.14 5.81
N ASP A 51 12.26 -4.05 5.39
CA ASP A 51 13.01 -3.14 6.26
C ASP A 51 12.13 -2.38 7.25
N TRP A 52 10.84 -2.29 6.98
CA TRP A 52 9.87 -1.53 7.78
C TRP A 52 8.98 -2.38 8.66
N VAL A 53 9.05 -3.70 8.54
CA VAL A 53 8.24 -4.63 9.35
C VAL A 53 8.39 -4.37 10.87
N PRO A 54 9.59 -4.11 11.43
CA PRO A 54 9.74 -3.83 12.86
C PRO A 54 9.07 -2.53 13.33
N PHE A 55 8.71 -1.65 12.40
CA PHE A 55 8.14 -0.33 12.69
C PHE A 55 6.64 -0.26 12.43
N ILE A 56 5.98 -1.36 12.06
CA ILE A 56 4.53 -1.40 11.88
C ILE A 56 3.85 -1.02 13.20
N ASN A 57 2.92 -0.07 13.12
CA ASN A 57 2.14 0.36 14.28
C ASN A 57 0.99 -0.61 14.57
N HIS A 58 1.30 -1.71 15.25
CA HIS A 58 0.33 -2.76 15.54
C HIS A 58 -0.83 -2.32 16.43
N GLU A 59 -0.67 -1.26 17.19
CA GLU A 59 -1.74 -0.73 18.06
C GLU A 59 -2.84 -0.02 17.25
N GLN A 60 -2.45 0.68 16.19
CA GLN A 60 -3.37 1.51 15.41
C GLN A 60 -3.79 0.90 14.08
N ILE A 61 -3.08 -0.11 13.59
CA ILE A 61 -3.28 -0.62 12.23
C ILE A 61 -4.71 -1.06 11.93
N ASN A 62 -5.40 -1.65 12.90
CA ASN A 62 -6.77 -2.11 12.75
C ASN A 62 -7.80 -0.97 12.67
N ALA A 63 -7.43 0.24 13.12
CA ALA A 63 -8.28 1.42 13.11
C ALA A 63 -8.04 2.35 11.91
N ILE A 64 -6.98 2.11 11.13
CA ILE A 64 -6.56 3.01 10.04
C ILE A 64 -7.45 2.86 8.80
N CYS A 65 -7.79 1.65 8.43
CA CYS A 65 -8.61 1.35 7.25
C CYS A 65 -9.88 0.64 7.71
N THR A 66 -10.94 1.39 7.91
CA THR A 66 -12.21 0.88 8.47
C THR A 66 -13.29 0.69 7.42
N SER A 67 -13.05 1.12 6.17
CA SER A 67 -13.98 1.04 5.06
C SER A 67 -13.43 0.19 3.93
N ASN A 68 -14.32 -0.52 3.23
CA ASN A 68 -14.01 -1.26 2.00
C ASN A 68 -13.68 -0.34 0.81
N SER A 69 -13.83 0.97 0.98
CA SER A 69 -13.63 1.98 -0.05
C SER A 69 -12.45 2.91 0.28
N GLU A 70 -11.43 2.38 0.92
CA GLU A 70 -10.22 3.12 1.27
C GLU A 70 -8.96 2.39 0.85
N ILE A 71 -7.96 3.16 0.40
CA ILE A 71 -6.56 2.73 0.26
C ILE A 71 -5.73 3.69 1.10
N VAL A 72 -4.90 3.15 1.97
CA VAL A 72 -4.02 3.93 2.83
C VAL A 72 -2.61 3.44 2.67
N SER A 73 -1.66 4.34 2.45
CA SER A 73 -0.23 4.00 2.43
C SER A 73 0.60 5.07 3.10
N TYR A 74 1.87 4.78 3.33
CA TYR A 74 2.82 5.74 3.89
C TYR A 74 4.25 5.44 3.48
N SER A 75 5.04 6.49 3.31
CA SER A 75 6.49 6.43 3.19
C SER A 75 7.12 7.60 3.92
N ILE A 76 8.21 7.34 4.62
CA ILE A 76 8.98 8.35 5.34
C ILE A 76 9.76 9.26 4.37
N SER A 77 10.05 8.81 3.16
CA SER A 77 10.77 9.61 2.18
C SER A 77 10.01 10.90 1.89
N GLU A 78 10.69 12.03 1.99
CA GLU A 78 10.17 13.33 1.55
C GLU A 78 10.16 13.44 0.01
N GLU A 79 10.85 12.54 -0.68
CA GLU A 79 10.84 12.48 -2.14
C GLU A 79 9.49 11.96 -2.66
N ASN A 80 9.12 12.43 -3.83
CA ASN A 80 7.95 11.91 -4.51
C ASN A 80 8.14 10.41 -4.79
N TYR A 81 7.12 9.61 -4.50
CA TYR A 81 7.12 8.15 -4.72
C TYR A 81 7.26 7.77 -6.20
N LEU A 82 6.95 8.69 -7.08
CA LEU A 82 7.04 8.49 -8.51
C LEU A 82 8.40 8.93 -9.00
N SER A 83 8.99 8.14 -9.89
CA SER A 83 10.24 8.50 -10.53
C SER A 83 10.09 9.85 -11.27
N LYS A 84 11.19 10.58 -11.41
CA LYS A 84 11.23 11.86 -12.14
C LYS A 84 10.69 11.78 -13.58
N ASN A 85 10.52 10.57 -14.09
CA ASN A 85 10.03 10.31 -15.44
C ASN A 85 8.50 10.31 -15.58
N ILE A 86 7.74 10.36 -14.48
CA ILE A 86 6.27 10.30 -14.50
C ILE A 86 5.62 11.69 -14.47
N GLY A 87 6.32 12.72 -14.90
CA GLY A 87 5.72 14.04 -15.12
C GLY A 87 5.26 14.77 -13.84
N PHE A 88 4.58 15.87 -14.03
CA PHE A 88 4.11 16.75 -12.96
C PHE A 88 2.97 16.08 -12.20
N VAL A 89 3.27 15.60 -11.01
CA VAL A 89 2.28 15.06 -10.12
C VAL A 89 2.26 15.90 -8.86
N GLU A 90 1.18 16.64 -8.68
CA GLU A 90 0.87 17.39 -7.45
C GLU A 90 2.01 18.28 -6.90
N GLN A 91 2.91 18.74 -7.76
CA GLN A 91 3.89 19.75 -7.37
C GLN A 91 3.30 21.14 -7.56
N SER A 92 2.69 21.66 -6.52
CA SER A 92 2.38 23.08 -6.46
C SER A 92 3.44 23.79 -5.62
N ILE A 93 4.05 24.82 -6.17
CA ILE A 93 4.94 25.73 -5.42
C ILE A 93 4.19 26.46 -4.29
N PHE A 94 2.86 26.48 -4.33
CA PHE A 94 2.00 27.16 -3.37
C PHE A 94 1.39 26.26 -2.30
N ILE A 95 1.43 24.94 -2.49
CA ILE A 95 0.83 23.98 -1.56
C ILE A 95 1.93 23.03 -1.05
N LYS A 96 2.28 23.18 0.23
CA LYS A 96 3.19 22.23 0.92
C LYS A 96 2.34 21.20 1.64
N PHE A 97 2.39 19.97 1.19
CA PHE A 97 1.77 18.86 1.90
C PHE A 97 2.67 18.39 3.03
N SER A 98 2.11 18.31 4.24
CA SER A 98 2.81 17.69 5.36
C SER A 98 2.52 16.19 5.40
N LYS A 99 3.54 15.37 5.24
CA LYS A 99 3.42 13.92 5.43
C LYS A 99 3.28 13.49 6.90
N LYS A 100 3.40 14.43 7.83
CA LYS A 100 3.25 14.18 9.28
C LYS A 100 1.79 14.01 9.72
N VAL A 101 0.85 14.27 8.84
CA VAL A 101 -0.59 14.14 9.08
C VAL A 101 -1.24 13.29 7.99
N LYS A 102 -2.42 12.75 8.28
CA LYS A 102 -3.22 12.06 7.26
C LYS A 102 -3.64 13.05 6.18
N ILE A 103 -3.31 12.77 4.94
CA ILE A 103 -3.68 13.58 3.77
C ILE A 103 -4.32 12.72 2.69
N ALA A 104 -5.27 13.29 1.96
CA ALA A 104 -5.82 12.66 0.77
C ALA A 104 -4.81 12.80 -0.38
N THR A 105 -4.47 11.70 -1.03
CA THR A 105 -3.56 11.67 -2.18
C THR A 105 -3.74 10.37 -2.95
N TRP A 106 -3.62 10.41 -4.27
CA TRP A 106 -3.58 9.22 -5.10
C TRP A 106 -2.18 8.58 -5.17
N GLN A 107 -1.16 9.26 -4.68
CA GLN A 107 0.21 8.73 -4.61
C GLN A 107 0.29 7.67 -3.52
N MET A 108 0.45 6.42 -3.94
CA MET A 108 0.57 5.27 -3.05
C MET A 108 2.01 4.78 -2.97
N SER A 109 2.40 4.29 -1.82
CA SER A 109 3.74 3.78 -1.55
C SER A 109 3.75 2.28 -1.34
N SER A 110 4.77 1.62 -1.88
CA SER A 110 5.09 0.22 -1.62
C SER A 110 5.70 -0.03 -0.24
N VAL A 111 6.17 1.01 0.45
CA VAL A 111 6.83 0.87 1.76
C VAL A 111 5.92 0.22 2.77
N ILE A 112 4.74 0.77 2.97
CA ILE A 112 3.67 0.18 3.77
C ILE A 112 2.33 0.71 3.30
N GLY A 113 1.32 -0.12 3.31
CA GLY A 113 -0.05 0.30 3.05
C GLY A 113 -1.03 -0.82 3.23
N MET A 114 -2.29 -0.48 3.14
CA MET A 114 -3.39 -1.41 3.31
C MET A 114 -4.61 -1.01 2.50
N ALA A 115 -5.34 -2.00 2.05
CA ALA A 115 -6.64 -1.84 1.40
C ALA A 115 -7.44 -3.14 1.54
N HIS A 116 -8.75 -3.02 1.50
CA HIS A 116 -9.64 -4.17 1.47
C HIS A 116 -9.51 -4.93 0.14
N ALA A 117 -9.64 -6.25 0.18
CA ALA A 117 -9.56 -7.11 -1.00
C ALA A 117 -10.51 -6.65 -2.14
N ASP A 118 -11.67 -6.13 -1.80
CA ASP A 118 -12.67 -5.63 -2.76
C ASP A 118 -12.11 -4.54 -3.68
N VAL A 119 -11.24 -3.67 -3.18
CA VAL A 119 -10.62 -2.60 -3.98
C VAL A 119 -9.80 -3.19 -5.12
N PHE A 120 -8.97 -4.17 -4.81
CA PHE A 120 -8.14 -4.84 -5.82
C PHE A 120 -8.98 -5.70 -6.76
N SER A 121 -9.93 -6.45 -6.22
CA SER A 121 -10.81 -7.33 -7.02
C SER A 121 -11.61 -6.56 -8.05
N ALA A 122 -12.13 -5.39 -7.70
CA ALA A 122 -12.89 -4.53 -8.61
C ALA A 122 -12.06 -4.02 -9.80
N LEU A 123 -10.74 -3.92 -9.64
CA LEU A 123 -9.84 -3.35 -10.65
C LEU A 123 -8.98 -4.38 -11.38
N LYS A 124 -9.11 -5.66 -11.05
CA LYS A 124 -8.29 -6.74 -11.60
C LYS A 124 -8.31 -6.82 -13.13
N THR A 125 -9.43 -6.52 -13.76
CA THR A 125 -9.56 -6.54 -15.22
C THR A 125 -9.01 -5.28 -15.88
N THR A 126 -8.93 -4.18 -15.14
CA THR A 126 -8.56 -2.85 -15.66
C THR A 126 -7.08 -2.57 -15.43
N VAL A 127 -6.54 -2.92 -14.27
CA VAL A 127 -5.15 -2.67 -13.90
C VAL A 127 -4.35 -3.97 -13.98
N LYS A 128 -3.38 -4.01 -14.89
CA LYS A 128 -2.52 -5.18 -15.08
C LYS A 128 -1.50 -5.32 -13.95
N PRO A 129 -1.18 -6.56 -13.54
CA PRO A 129 -0.17 -6.83 -12.53
C PRO A 129 1.25 -6.69 -13.13
N VAL A 130 1.78 -5.48 -13.11
CA VAL A 130 3.14 -5.18 -13.60
C VAL A 130 4.19 -5.39 -12.51
N ASN A 131 5.46 -5.57 -12.89
CA ASN A 131 6.54 -5.85 -11.93
C ASN A 131 6.88 -4.66 -11.02
N ASP A 132 6.64 -3.43 -11.46
CA ASP A 132 6.83 -2.24 -10.65
C ASP A 132 5.65 -2.08 -9.68
N PHE A 133 5.89 -2.36 -8.41
CA PHE A 133 4.83 -2.36 -7.40
C PHE A 133 4.33 -0.95 -7.07
N ASP A 134 5.20 0.05 -7.06
CA ASP A 134 4.78 1.45 -6.86
C ASP A 134 3.91 1.92 -8.03
N TYR A 135 4.31 1.62 -9.26
CA TYR A 135 3.49 1.93 -10.43
C TYR A 135 2.12 1.23 -10.39
N PHE A 136 2.09 -0.03 -9.98
CA PHE A 136 0.85 -0.78 -9.82
C PHE A 136 -0.08 -0.12 -8.79
N LEU A 137 0.42 0.20 -7.60
CA LEU A 137 -0.37 0.83 -6.53
C LEU A 137 -0.91 2.21 -6.95
N ASN A 138 -0.09 3.01 -7.62
CA ASN A 138 -0.53 4.31 -8.14
C ASN A 138 -1.56 4.17 -9.26
N SER A 139 -1.45 3.16 -10.10
CA SER A 139 -2.45 2.84 -11.12
C SER A 139 -3.78 2.42 -10.49
N ILE A 140 -3.74 1.58 -9.45
CA ILE A 140 -4.93 1.19 -8.66
C ILE A 140 -5.60 2.46 -8.09
N ALA A 141 -4.86 3.30 -7.38
CA ALA A 141 -5.42 4.50 -6.76
C ALA A 141 -6.02 5.47 -7.78
N LYS A 142 -5.33 5.71 -8.88
CA LYS A 142 -5.79 6.62 -9.96
C LYS A 142 -7.11 6.17 -10.59
N ILE A 143 -7.28 4.87 -10.79
CA ILE A 143 -8.53 4.31 -11.36
C ILE A 143 -9.63 4.19 -10.29
N ALA A 144 -9.25 3.88 -9.06
CA ALA A 144 -10.22 3.68 -7.97
C ALA A 144 -10.86 4.97 -7.48
N MET A 145 -10.11 6.08 -7.43
CA MET A 145 -10.63 7.36 -6.93
C MET A 145 -11.90 7.84 -7.65
N PRO A 146 -11.99 7.86 -8.98
CA PRO A 146 -13.22 8.23 -9.67
C PRO A 146 -14.39 7.28 -9.40
N LEU A 147 -14.12 6.07 -8.92
CA LEU A 147 -15.11 5.07 -8.55
C LEU A 147 -15.55 5.17 -7.08
N GLY A 148 -15.10 6.20 -6.37
CA GLY A 148 -15.51 6.47 -4.99
C GLY A 148 -14.59 5.85 -3.92
N VAL A 149 -13.39 5.39 -4.28
CA VAL A 149 -12.39 4.93 -3.32
C VAL A 149 -11.58 6.12 -2.81
N PHE A 150 -11.51 6.28 -1.49
CA PHE A 150 -10.70 7.30 -0.85
C PHE A 150 -9.26 6.82 -0.69
N CYS A 151 -8.31 7.61 -1.16
CA CYS A 151 -6.89 7.32 -1.06
C CYS A 151 -6.19 8.29 -0.12
N TYR A 152 -5.42 7.75 0.82
CA TYR A 152 -4.75 8.54 1.87
C TYR A 152 -3.29 8.13 2.05
N SER A 153 -2.46 9.12 2.40
CA SER A 153 -1.19 8.91 3.09
C SER A 153 -1.42 9.11 4.59
N ASN A 154 -1.05 8.12 5.41
CA ASN A 154 -1.27 8.17 6.86
C ASN A 154 -0.02 7.72 7.61
N PRO A 155 0.68 8.63 8.32
CA PRO A 155 1.88 8.32 9.07
C PRO A 155 1.66 7.33 10.22
N ASN A 156 0.43 7.17 10.71
CA ASN A 156 0.12 6.24 11.80
C ASN A 156 0.26 4.77 11.42
N LEU A 157 0.52 4.44 10.15
CA LEU A 157 0.89 3.08 9.74
C LEU A 157 2.21 2.61 10.35
N LEU A 158 3.13 3.54 10.63
CA LEU A 158 4.43 3.26 11.24
C LEU A 158 4.54 3.95 12.60
N ILE A 159 5.26 3.32 13.53
CA ILE A 159 5.74 4.01 14.73
C ILE A 159 6.87 4.97 14.35
N GLU A 160 6.91 6.15 14.96
CA GLU A 160 8.03 7.06 14.78
C GLU A 160 9.33 6.37 15.18
N ARG A 161 10.31 6.40 14.29
CA ARG A 161 11.70 6.18 14.70
C ARG A 161 12.06 7.34 15.61
N ASN A 162 12.11 7.11 16.91
CA ASN A 162 12.86 7.99 17.78
C ASN A 162 14.30 7.95 17.24
N ALA A 163 14.71 9.03 16.61
CA ALA A 163 16.11 9.22 16.27
C ALA A 163 16.84 9.19 17.60
N GLU A 164 17.43 8.06 17.93
CA GLU A 164 18.45 8.02 18.96
C GLU A 164 19.56 8.96 18.47
N ILE A 165 19.70 10.02 19.25
CA ILE A 165 20.75 11.03 19.14
C ILE A 165 22.10 10.37 19.36
#